data_0b92487325059c1e266e6930861820d5
#
_entry.id   0b92487325059c1e266e6930861820d5
#
_cell.length_a   1.000
_cell.length_b   1.000
_cell.length_c   1.000
_cell.angle_alpha   90.00
_cell.angle_beta   90.00
_cell.angle_gamma   90.00
#
_symmetry.space_group_name_H-M   'P 1'
#
loop_
_entity.id
_entity.type
_entity.pdbx_description
1 polymer ?
#
loop_
_entity_poly.entity_id
_entity_poly.type
_entity_poly.pdbx_seq_one_letter_code
_entity_poly.pdbx_strand_id
1 'polypeptide(L)' 'MYRIQIGEVYDGCIPITVWFVQMNKETMFGNKWVNIKGFDRRERAEELLNILKS' A
#
# COMPACT_ATOMS: atom_id res chain seq x y z
N MET A 1 2.14 -12.48 -1.55
CA MET A 1 0.78 -11.99 -1.27
C MET A 1 0.77 -10.47 -1.19
N TYR A 2 -0.24 -9.85 -1.75
CA TYR A 2 -0.35 -8.39 -1.82
C TYR A 2 -1.69 -7.93 -1.27
N ARG A 3 -1.71 -6.70 -0.78
CA ARG A 3 -2.96 -6.09 -0.30
C ARG A 3 -2.91 -4.58 -0.47
N ILE A 4 -4.07 -3.94 -0.32
CA ILE A 4 -4.18 -2.48 -0.25
C ILE A 4 -4.53 -2.11 1.19
N GLN A 5 -3.77 -1.19 1.76
CA GLN A 5 -4.01 -0.67 3.10
C GLN A 5 -4.28 0.82 3.00
N ILE A 6 -5.43 1.24 3.51
CA ILE A 6 -5.78 2.67 3.55
C ILE A 6 -5.05 3.30 4.73
N GLY A 7 -4.38 4.40 4.46
CA GLY A 7 -3.69 5.17 5.48
C GLY A 7 -3.93 6.65 5.30
N GLU A 8 -3.41 7.44 6.21
CA GLU A 8 -3.53 8.88 6.18
C GLU A 8 -2.17 9.50 6.40
N VAL A 9 -1.84 10.46 5.53
CA VAL A 9 -0.60 11.23 5.66
C VAL A 9 -0.96 12.70 5.74
N TYR A 10 -0.08 13.51 6.31
CA TYR A 10 -0.32 14.94 6.48
C TYR A 10 0.59 15.74 5.58
N ASP A 11 0.00 16.64 4.81
CA ASP A 11 0.72 17.63 4.04
C ASP A 11 0.53 18.95 4.78
N GLY A 12 1.52 19.29 5.64
CA GLY A 12 1.35 20.37 6.58
C GLY A 12 0.31 19.99 7.63
N CYS A 13 -0.83 20.71 7.67
CA CYS A 13 -1.94 20.42 8.55
C CYS A 13 -3.11 19.74 7.85
N ILE A 14 -2.97 19.41 6.55
CA ILE A 14 -4.05 18.85 5.76
C ILE A 14 -3.91 17.32 5.70
N PRO A 15 -4.92 16.55 6.19
CA PRO A 15 -4.89 15.11 6.09
C PRO A 15 -5.21 14.66 4.66
N ILE A 16 -4.41 13.72 4.15
CA ILE A 16 -4.59 13.16 2.81
C ILE A 16 -4.73 11.66 2.95
N THR A 17 -5.79 11.09 2.36
CA THR A 17 -5.99 9.66 2.32
C THR A 17 -5.09 9.05 1.25
N VAL A 18 -4.37 7.98 1.60
CA VAL A 18 -3.47 7.29 0.69
C VAL A 18 -3.78 5.81 0.71
N TRP A 19 -3.80 5.21 -0.47
CA TRP A 19 -3.96 3.76 -0.62
C TRP A 19 -2.58 3.17 -0.87
N PHE A 20 -2.08 2.41 0.12
CA PHE A 20 -0.77 1.76 0.03
C PHE A 20 -0.92 0.35 -0.50
N VAL A 21 -0.21 0.04 -1.57
CA VAL A 21 -0.07 -1.34 -2.03
C VAL A 21 1.08 -1.96 -1.24
N GLN A 22 0.79 -3.07 -0.56
CA GLN A 22 1.74 -3.74 0.33
C GLN A 22 2.01 -5.16 -0.11
N MET A 23 3.22 -5.62 0.18
CA MET A 23 3.65 -6.99 -0.06
C MET A 23 3.94 -7.66 1.26
N ASN A 24 3.50 -8.91 1.40
CA ASN A 24 3.88 -9.72 2.57
C ASN A 24 5.28 -10.28 2.34
N LYS A 25 6.19 -9.97 3.24
CA LYS A 25 7.58 -10.41 3.15
C LYS A 25 7.90 -11.30 4.35
N GLU A 26 8.48 -12.47 4.08
CA GLU A 26 8.97 -13.34 5.15
C GLU A 26 10.30 -12.79 5.67
N THR A 27 10.42 -12.75 6.99
CA THR A 27 11.65 -12.35 7.66
C THR A 27 12.01 -13.41 8.70
N MET A 28 13.19 -13.29 9.29
CA MET A 28 13.62 -14.18 10.38
C MET A 28 12.71 -14.11 11.60
N PHE A 29 11.95 -13.02 11.73
CA PHE A 29 11.06 -12.79 12.87
C PHE A 29 9.58 -12.99 12.50
N GLY A 30 9.31 -13.60 11.37
CA GLY A 30 7.95 -13.83 10.87
C GLY A 30 7.62 -13.01 9.63
N ASN A 31 6.34 -12.91 9.33
CA ASN A 31 5.87 -12.18 8.14
C ASN A 31 5.68 -10.70 8.45
N LYS A 32 6.02 -9.87 7.48
CA LYS A 32 5.91 -8.42 7.60
C LYS A 32 5.30 -7.82 6.34
N TRP A 33 4.37 -6.87 6.50
CA TRP A 33 3.82 -6.11 5.39
C TRP A 33 4.71 -4.92 5.10
N VAL A 34 5.10 -4.79 3.83
CA VAL A 34 5.99 -3.72 3.36
C VAL A 34 5.27 -2.89 2.32
N ASN A 35 5.34 -1.57 2.45
CA ASN A 35 4.76 -0.67 1.46
C ASN A 35 5.59 -0.70 0.19
N ILE A 36 4.94 -1.00 -0.94
CA ILE A 36 5.57 -0.92 -2.26
C ILE A 36 5.41 0.50 -2.80
N LYS A 37 4.17 0.99 -2.77
CA LYS A 37 3.87 2.32 -3.29
C LYS A 37 2.57 2.83 -2.70
N GLY A 38 2.47 4.15 -2.52
CA GLY A 38 1.25 4.83 -2.11
C GLY A 38 0.63 5.59 -3.28
N PHE A 39 -0.70 5.63 -3.30
CA PHE A 39 -1.47 6.33 -4.32
C PHE A 39 -2.50 7.22 -3.65
N ASP A 40 -2.81 8.33 -4.30
CA ASP A 40 -3.87 9.25 -3.84
C ASP A 40 -5.24 8.81 -4.33
N ARG A 41 -5.32 7.79 -5.17
CA ARG A 41 -6.57 7.25 -5.72
C ARG A 41 -6.62 5.76 -5.61
N ARG A 42 -7.80 5.25 -5.24
CA ARG A 42 -8.03 3.82 -5.09
C ARG A 42 -7.82 3.06 -6.40
N GLU A 43 -8.31 3.61 -7.51
CA GLU A 43 -8.21 2.95 -8.82
C GLU A 43 -6.76 2.68 -9.21
N ARG A 44 -5.88 3.62 -8.90
CA ARG A 44 -4.45 3.47 -9.21
C ARG A 44 -3.82 2.36 -8.39
N ALA A 45 -4.18 2.28 -7.11
CA ALA A 45 -3.69 1.20 -6.25
C ALA A 45 -4.18 -0.17 -6.74
N GLU A 46 -5.45 -0.26 -7.15
CA GLU A 46 -6.01 -1.50 -7.67
C GLU A 46 -5.35 -1.92 -8.98
N GLU A 47 -5.01 -0.98 -9.86
CA GLU A 47 -4.28 -1.28 -11.10
C GLU A 47 -2.95 -1.94 -10.80
N LEU A 48 -2.17 -1.37 -9.88
CA LEU A 48 -0.88 -1.96 -9.50
C LEU A 48 -1.07 -3.33 -8.85
N LEU A 49 -2.06 -3.45 -7.97
CA LEU A 49 -2.35 -4.72 -7.31
C LEU A 49 -2.66 -5.82 -8.32
N ASN A 50 -3.46 -5.51 -9.35
CA ASN A 50 -3.80 -6.45 -10.40
C ASN A 50 -2.58 -6.87 -11.22
N ILE A 51 -1.68 -5.93 -11.52
CA ILE A 51 -0.44 -6.22 -12.22
C ILE A 51 0.43 -7.18 -11.40
N LEU A 52 0.55 -6.93 -10.10
CA LEU A 52 1.37 -7.75 -9.22
C LEU A 52 0.80 -9.15 -9.00
N LYS A 53 -0.52 -9.30 -9.10
CA LYS A 53 -1.19 -10.59 -8.95
C LYS A 53 -1.21 -11.41 -10.22
N SER A 54 -0.95 -10.80 -11.36
CA SER A 54 -0.99 -11.50 -12.66
C SER A 54 0.16 -12.47 -12.84
#